data_930cac49211bd7a620355185c512911b
#
_entry.id   930cac49211bd7a620355185c512911b
#
_cell.length_a   1.000
_cell.length_b   1.000
_cell.length_c   1.000
_cell.angle_alpha   90.00
_cell.angle_beta   90.00
_cell.angle_gamma   90.00
#
_symmetry.space_group_name_H-M   'P 1'
#
loop_
_entity.id
_entity.type
_entity.pdbx_description
1 polymer ?
#
loop_
_entity_poly.entity_id
_entity_poly.type
_entity_poly.pdbx_seq_one_letter_code
_entity_poly.pdbx_strand_id
1 'polypeptide(L)'
;MTLYDSNPVFSRVGELAECLCAQIQDPENGVPDVCFCGIVPGEQAVGNYAGDCNTVCGMAWVRLVGMYPMSAIGVPDSTAGNCGVGVGIDVEMGILRCISIGGEDGSLPSPVEMLEATQLQIADALIMRKAVLCCDAIPSKEAILAVYTPTGPLGGLVGGTMQVSMGTE
;
A
#
# COMPACT_ATOMS: atom_id res chain seq x y z
N MET A 1 -5.73 -27.38 3.65
CA MET A 1 -5.52 -26.51 2.47
C MET A 1 -6.78 -25.74 2.25
N THR A 2 -6.80 -24.45 2.54
CA THR A 2 -7.98 -23.61 2.32
C THR A 2 -8.04 -23.17 0.85
N LEU A 3 -9.22 -22.74 0.37
CA LEU A 3 -9.37 -22.18 -0.98
C LEU A 3 -8.41 -21.00 -1.26
N TYR A 4 -7.87 -20.39 -0.22
CA TYR A 4 -6.97 -19.23 -0.30
C TYR A 4 -5.52 -19.64 -0.58
N ASP A 5 -5.06 -20.79 -0.08
CA ASP A 5 -3.65 -21.23 -0.19
C ASP A 5 -3.24 -21.61 -1.62
N SER A 6 -4.21 -21.81 -2.51
CA SER A 6 -3.97 -22.20 -3.91
C SER A 6 -4.35 -21.11 -4.93
N ASN A 7 -4.78 -19.92 -4.45
CA ASN A 7 -5.17 -18.83 -5.35
C ASN A 7 -3.96 -17.94 -5.64
N PRO A 8 -3.42 -17.95 -6.87
CA PRO A 8 -2.22 -17.19 -7.20
C PRO A 8 -2.40 -15.67 -7.05
N VAL A 9 -3.61 -15.15 -7.28
CA VAL A 9 -3.91 -13.73 -7.07
C VAL A 9 -3.79 -13.36 -5.61
N PHE A 10 -4.41 -14.15 -4.72
CA PHE A 10 -4.36 -13.91 -3.28
C PHE A 10 -2.93 -14.03 -2.73
N SER A 11 -2.16 -15.02 -3.22
CA SER A 11 -0.76 -15.17 -2.86
C SER A 11 0.04 -13.92 -3.18
N ARG A 12 -0.06 -13.39 -4.40
CA ARG A 12 0.67 -12.18 -4.81
C ARG A 12 0.30 -10.93 -4.01
N VAL A 13 -0.99 -10.74 -3.75
CA VAL A 13 -1.45 -9.63 -2.88
C VAL A 13 -0.94 -9.80 -1.46
N GLY A 14 -0.93 -11.02 -0.94
CA GLY A 14 -0.41 -11.36 0.38
C GLY A 14 1.09 -11.11 0.51
N GLU A 15 1.88 -11.58 -0.43
CA GLU A 15 3.33 -11.37 -0.50
C GLU A 15 3.68 -9.87 -0.49
N LEU A 16 2.96 -9.05 -1.27
CA LEU A 16 3.18 -7.61 -1.26
C LEU A 16 2.81 -6.98 0.09
N ALA A 17 1.72 -7.43 0.72
CA ALA A 17 1.33 -6.94 2.04
C ALA A 17 2.35 -7.31 3.10
N GLU A 18 2.85 -8.54 3.10
CA GLU A 18 3.91 -8.98 4.01
C GLU A 18 5.20 -8.17 3.83
N CYS A 19 5.61 -7.93 2.57
CA CYS A 19 6.78 -7.10 2.29
C CYS A 19 6.59 -5.64 2.74
N LEU A 20 5.41 -5.05 2.54
CA LEU A 20 5.11 -3.71 3.02
C LEU A 20 5.18 -3.63 4.55
N CYS A 21 4.56 -4.58 5.24
CA CYS A 21 4.56 -4.62 6.70
C CYS A 21 5.98 -4.84 7.25
N ALA A 22 6.77 -5.71 6.65
CA ALA A 22 8.15 -5.94 7.04
C ALA A 22 9.01 -4.67 6.89
N GLN A 23 8.82 -3.90 5.80
CA GLN A 23 9.55 -2.65 5.60
C GLN A 23 9.14 -1.56 6.62
N ILE A 24 7.89 -1.51 7.06
CA ILE A 24 7.44 -0.57 8.10
C ILE A 24 8.04 -0.95 9.45
N GLN A 25 8.08 -2.23 9.78
CA GLN A 25 8.60 -2.75 11.04
C GLN A 25 10.13 -2.79 11.12
N ASP A 26 10.81 -2.58 9.99
CA ASP A 26 12.27 -2.54 9.97
C ASP A 26 12.79 -1.25 10.64
N PRO A 27 13.50 -1.38 11.79
CA PRO A 27 14.00 -0.22 12.51
C PRO A 27 15.02 0.61 11.72
N GLU A 28 15.67 0.02 10.72
CA GLU A 28 16.61 0.76 9.86
C GLU A 28 15.92 1.81 8.98
N ASN A 29 14.64 1.65 8.71
CA ASN A 29 13.87 2.62 7.94
C ASN A 29 13.47 3.86 8.76
N GLY A 30 13.56 3.81 10.10
CA GLY A 30 13.40 4.96 10.99
C GLY A 30 12.00 5.60 10.98
N VAL A 31 10.98 4.88 10.53
CA VAL A 31 9.58 5.35 10.56
C VAL A 31 8.83 4.77 11.76
N PRO A 32 7.84 5.47 12.30
CA PRO A 32 6.98 4.92 13.32
C PRO A 32 6.19 3.71 12.79
N ASP A 33 5.86 2.77 13.66
CA ASP A 33 4.97 1.66 13.36
C ASP A 33 3.56 2.17 13.03
N VAL A 34 2.70 1.28 12.53
CA VAL A 34 1.29 1.54 12.23
C VAL A 34 0.39 0.60 13.03
N CYS A 35 -0.82 1.05 13.30
CA CYS A 35 -1.81 0.27 14.05
C CYS A 35 -2.28 -0.97 13.28
N PHE A 36 -2.44 -0.82 12.00
CA PHE A 36 -2.88 -1.88 11.10
C PHE A 36 -1.93 -1.97 9.91
N CYS A 37 -1.54 -3.18 9.56
CA CYS A 37 -0.86 -3.47 8.31
C CYS A 37 -1.39 -4.78 7.71
N GLY A 38 -1.89 -4.74 6.48
CA GLY A 38 -2.43 -5.94 5.85
C GLY A 38 -3.27 -5.69 4.61
N ILE A 39 -4.01 -6.73 4.20
CA ILE A 39 -4.89 -6.66 3.04
C ILE A 39 -6.24 -6.08 3.46
N VAL A 40 -6.75 -5.15 2.67
CA VAL A 40 -8.12 -4.62 2.84
C VAL A 40 -8.96 -4.88 1.60
N PRO A 41 -10.23 -5.25 1.76
CA PRO A 41 -11.16 -5.42 0.65
C PRO A 41 -11.78 -4.08 0.21
N GLY A 42 -12.32 -4.03 -1.00
CA GLY A 42 -13.18 -2.95 -1.47
C GLY A 42 -12.47 -1.86 -2.28
N GLU A 43 -13.25 -0.87 -2.71
CA GLU A 43 -12.79 0.19 -3.63
C GLU A 43 -11.89 1.23 -2.96
N GLN A 44 -12.05 1.42 -1.65
CA GLN A 44 -11.28 2.39 -0.89
C GLN A 44 -10.85 1.81 0.45
N ALA A 45 -9.61 2.09 0.84
CA ALA A 45 -9.17 1.83 2.21
C ALA A 45 -9.89 2.79 3.16
N VAL A 46 -10.45 2.25 4.22
CA VAL A 46 -11.19 3.04 5.21
C VAL A 46 -10.23 3.43 6.32
N GLY A 47 -10.02 4.73 6.48
CA GLY A 47 -9.12 5.29 7.51
C GLY A 47 -9.47 4.97 8.97
N ASN A 48 -10.60 4.28 9.20
CA ASN A 48 -11.03 3.89 10.55
C ASN A 48 -10.07 2.96 11.29
N TYR A 49 -9.26 2.19 10.55
CA TYR A 49 -8.24 1.33 11.16
C TYR A 49 -6.99 2.08 11.66
N ALA A 50 -6.84 3.35 11.27
CA ALA A 50 -5.67 4.13 11.66
C ALA A 50 -5.63 4.49 13.15
N GLY A 51 -6.77 4.54 13.81
CA GLY A 51 -6.91 4.97 15.20
C GLY A 51 -7.28 3.88 16.21
N ASP A 52 -7.28 2.62 15.81
CA ASP A 52 -7.82 1.50 16.62
C ASP A 52 -6.83 0.94 17.66
N CYS A 53 -5.61 1.47 17.74
CA CYS A 53 -4.62 1.11 18.75
C CYS A 53 -4.39 2.25 19.73
N ASN A 54 -4.24 1.89 20.99
CA ASN A 54 -4.06 2.85 22.08
C ASN A 54 -2.72 3.61 22.07
N THR A 55 -1.74 3.18 21.28
CA THR A 55 -0.35 3.69 21.35
C THR A 55 0.22 4.15 20.02
N VAL A 56 -0.36 3.75 18.91
CA VAL A 56 0.14 4.03 17.56
C VAL A 56 -1.03 4.49 16.70
N CYS A 57 -0.81 5.46 15.84
CA CYS A 57 -1.82 5.92 14.91
C CYS A 57 -1.32 5.86 13.48
N GLY A 58 -2.00 5.08 12.67
CA GLY A 58 -1.70 4.91 11.27
C GLY A 58 -2.15 3.55 10.75
N MET A 59 -2.25 3.43 9.46
CA MET A 59 -2.53 2.17 8.79
C MET A 59 -1.72 2.04 7.51
N ALA A 60 -1.36 0.81 7.19
CA ALA A 60 -0.81 0.43 5.91
C ALA A 60 -1.65 -0.70 5.31
N TRP A 61 -1.84 -0.65 4.01
CA TRP A 61 -2.67 -1.65 3.34
C TRP A 61 -2.19 -1.98 1.95
N VAL A 62 -2.61 -3.15 1.51
CA VAL A 62 -2.62 -3.55 0.10
C VAL A 62 -4.05 -3.98 -0.26
N ARG A 63 -4.56 -3.55 -1.39
CA ARG A 63 -5.86 -3.95 -1.90
C ARG A 63 -5.81 -4.26 -3.39
N LEU A 64 -6.65 -5.19 -3.82
CA LEU A 64 -6.85 -5.47 -5.23
C LEU A 64 -7.69 -4.35 -5.85
N VAL A 65 -7.21 -3.76 -6.93
CA VAL A 65 -7.90 -2.74 -7.73
C VAL A 65 -8.59 -3.35 -8.93
N GLY A 66 -7.91 -4.28 -9.61
CA GLY A 66 -8.45 -4.93 -10.80
C GLY A 66 -7.72 -6.21 -11.16
N MET A 67 -8.38 -7.00 -11.98
CA MET A 67 -7.82 -8.21 -12.61
C MET A 67 -8.15 -8.20 -14.09
N TYR A 68 -7.22 -8.65 -14.91
CA TYR A 68 -7.41 -8.70 -16.37
C TYR A 68 -6.61 -9.84 -16.98
N PRO A 69 -7.06 -10.38 -18.13
CA PRO A 69 -6.22 -11.22 -18.97
C PRO A 69 -5.02 -10.40 -19.46
N MET A 70 -3.81 -10.93 -19.39
CA MET A 70 -2.62 -10.17 -19.78
C MET A 70 -1.84 -10.85 -20.89
N SER A 71 -1.32 -10.05 -21.82
CA SER A 71 -0.27 -10.42 -22.76
C SER A 71 1.12 -10.05 -22.23
N ALA A 72 1.19 -9.00 -21.42
CA ALA A 72 2.35 -8.56 -20.67
C ALA A 72 1.88 -7.81 -19.41
N ILE A 73 2.75 -7.68 -18.41
CA ILE A 73 2.42 -7.00 -17.16
C ILE A 73 1.97 -5.57 -17.44
N GLY A 74 0.85 -5.16 -16.85
CA GLY A 74 0.26 -3.85 -17.06
C GLY A 74 -0.43 -3.66 -18.42
N VAL A 75 -0.49 -4.70 -19.26
CA VAL A 75 -1.14 -4.64 -20.58
C VAL A 75 -2.31 -5.62 -20.65
N PRO A 76 -3.55 -5.14 -20.52
CA PRO A 76 -4.73 -5.97 -20.71
C PRO A 76 -4.79 -6.54 -22.13
N ASP A 77 -5.10 -7.84 -22.23
CA ASP A 77 -5.32 -8.51 -23.51
C ASP A 77 -6.79 -8.81 -23.71
N SER A 78 -7.46 -7.94 -24.46
CA SER A 78 -8.89 -8.08 -24.78
C SER A 78 -9.17 -9.20 -25.80
N THR A 79 -8.12 -9.77 -26.43
CA THR A 79 -8.24 -10.84 -27.43
C THR A 79 -8.03 -12.23 -26.83
N ALA A 80 -7.72 -12.31 -25.54
CA ALA A 80 -7.49 -13.54 -24.82
C ALA A 80 -8.76 -14.40 -24.76
N GLY A 81 -8.89 -15.29 -25.71
CA GLY A 81 -10.06 -16.17 -25.88
C GLY A 81 -9.90 -17.57 -25.29
N ASN A 82 -8.85 -17.86 -24.53
CA ASN A 82 -8.62 -19.20 -23.97
C ASN A 82 -8.28 -19.17 -22.48
N CYS A 83 -8.55 -20.28 -21.80
CA CYS A 83 -8.35 -20.43 -20.35
C CYS A 83 -6.85 -20.48 -19.91
N GLY A 84 -5.92 -20.43 -20.84
CA GLY A 84 -4.48 -20.51 -20.58
C GLY A 84 -3.75 -19.17 -20.60
N VAL A 85 -4.48 -18.07 -20.61
CA VAL A 85 -3.90 -16.72 -20.59
C VAL A 85 -3.53 -16.36 -19.16
N GLY A 86 -2.35 -15.77 -18.99
CA GLY A 86 -1.91 -15.24 -17.70
C GLY A 86 -2.86 -14.17 -17.16
N VAL A 87 -2.93 -14.06 -15.87
CA VAL A 87 -3.75 -13.04 -15.18
C VAL A 87 -2.84 -11.93 -14.69
N GLY A 88 -3.13 -10.70 -15.14
CA GLY A 88 -2.56 -9.49 -14.58
C GLY A 88 -3.44 -8.97 -13.45
N ILE A 89 -2.82 -8.41 -12.44
CA ILE A 89 -3.49 -7.74 -11.34
C ILE A 89 -2.95 -6.33 -11.15
N ASP A 90 -3.85 -5.41 -10.89
CA ASP A 90 -3.53 -4.09 -10.38
C ASP A 90 -3.87 -4.05 -8.89
N VAL A 91 -2.90 -3.72 -8.09
CA VAL A 91 -3.06 -3.53 -6.66
C VAL A 91 -2.72 -2.10 -6.28
N GLU A 92 -3.36 -1.60 -5.25
CA GLU A 92 -2.98 -0.36 -4.59
C GLU A 92 -2.40 -0.71 -3.22
N MET A 93 -1.28 -0.13 -2.90
CA MET A 93 -0.78 -0.06 -1.54
C MET A 93 -0.80 1.37 -1.05
N GLY A 94 -0.95 1.56 0.25
CA GLY A 94 -0.96 2.87 0.85
C GLY A 94 -0.54 2.85 2.30
N ILE A 95 -0.12 4.02 2.78
CA ILE A 95 0.18 4.27 4.18
C ILE A 95 -0.51 5.59 4.54
N LEU A 96 -1.27 5.57 5.65
CA LEU A 96 -1.84 6.75 6.27
C LEU A 96 -1.37 6.85 7.70
N ARG A 97 -1.05 8.06 8.13
CA ARG A 97 -0.62 8.36 9.50
C ARG A 97 -1.44 9.52 10.06
N CYS A 98 -1.61 9.51 11.38
CA CYS A 98 -2.26 10.63 12.04
C CYS A 98 -1.31 11.81 12.14
N ILE A 99 -1.86 12.98 11.90
CA ILE A 99 -1.20 14.25 12.17
C ILE A 99 -2.02 15.06 13.16
N SER A 100 -1.36 15.98 13.86
CA SER A 100 -2.06 16.99 14.63
C SER A 100 -2.95 17.82 13.71
N ILE A 101 -4.24 17.90 14.02
CA ILE A 101 -5.20 18.73 13.27
C ILE A 101 -5.34 20.13 13.89
N GLY A 102 -4.41 20.51 14.74
CA GLY A 102 -4.44 21.76 15.50
C GLY A 102 -4.87 21.58 16.95
N GLY A 103 -4.75 22.63 17.73
CA GLY A 103 -5.15 22.62 19.14
C GLY A 103 -6.67 22.61 19.32
N GLU A 104 -7.10 22.27 20.52
CA GLU A 104 -8.53 22.37 20.95
C GLU A 104 -9.10 23.79 20.79
N ASP A 105 -8.23 24.78 20.64
CA ASP A 105 -8.55 26.19 20.39
C ASP A 105 -8.79 26.50 18.90
N GLY A 106 -8.72 25.52 18.01
CA GLY A 106 -8.87 25.67 16.56
C GLY A 106 -7.63 26.23 15.86
N SER A 107 -6.47 26.25 16.53
CA SER A 107 -5.22 26.64 15.89
C SER A 107 -4.82 25.63 14.81
N LEU A 108 -4.27 26.13 13.71
CA LEU A 108 -3.73 25.29 12.62
C LEU A 108 -2.41 24.63 13.07
N PRO A 109 -2.05 23.47 12.52
CA PRO A 109 -0.73 22.88 12.74
C PRO A 109 0.38 23.88 12.45
N SER A 110 1.42 23.85 13.27
CA SER A 110 2.59 24.71 13.10
C SER A 110 3.36 24.34 11.83
N PRO A 111 4.17 25.27 11.27
CA PRO A 111 5.04 24.94 10.14
C PRO A 111 6.02 23.78 10.42
N VAL A 112 6.43 23.58 11.67
CA VAL A 112 7.31 22.48 12.07
C VAL A 112 6.56 21.14 11.99
N GLU A 113 5.35 21.06 12.54
CA GLU A 113 4.51 19.86 12.47
C GLU A 113 4.19 19.49 11.01
N MET A 114 3.93 20.48 10.15
CA MET A 114 3.71 20.24 8.73
C MET A 114 4.95 19.74 8.01
N LEU A 115 6.13 20.23 8.39
CA LEU A 115 7.41 19.75 7.84
C LEU A 115 7.66 18.30 8.25
N GLU A 116 7.47 17.96 9.52
CA GLU A 116 7.62 16.59 10.04
C GLU A 116 6.67 15.61 9.35
N ALA A 117 5.39 16.00 9.19
CA ALA A 117 4.41 15.20 8.46
C ALA A 117 4.82 14.97 6.99
N THR A 118 5.39 16.00 6.34
CA THR A 118 5.87 15.90 4.96
C THR A 118 7.09 14.98 4.86
N GLN A 119 8.03 15.06 5.79
CA GLN A 119 9.19 14.18 5.83
C GLN A 119 8.77 12.72 6.00
N LEU A 120 7.82 12.46 6.90
CA LEU A 120 7.28 11.13 7.14
C LEU A 120 6.55 10.59 5.89
N GLN A 121 5.77 11.42 5.21
CA GLN A 121 5.09 11.05 3.96
C GLN A 121 6.09 10.67 2.85
N ILE A 122 7.21 11.38 2.75
CA ILE A 122 8.28 11.04 1.79
C ILE A 122 8.96 9.73 2.19
N ALA A 123 9.21 9.50 3.47
CA ALA A 123 9.77 8.24 3.96
C ALA A 123 8.83 7.06 3.66
N ASP A 124 7.54 7.21 3.89
CA ASP A 124 6.52 6.20 3.56
C ASP A 124 6.49 5.87 2.06
N ALA A 125 6.64 6.87 1.18
CA ALA A 125 6.75 6.64 -0.26
C ALA A 125 8.00 5.80 -0.62
N LEU A 126 9.12 6.03 0.06
CA LEU A 126 10.34 5.23 -0.14
C LEU A 126 10.18 3.80 0.40
N ILE A 127 9.48 3.62 1.51
CA ILE A 127 9.13 2.30 2.08
C ILE A 127 8.25 1.51 1.11
N MET A 128 7.20 2.10 0.57
CA MET A 128 6.36 1.46 -0.43
C MET A 128 7.16 1.04 -1.67
N ARG A 129 8.07 1.89 -2.13
CA ARG A 129 8.98 1.55 -3.22
C ARG A 129 9.88 0.37 -2.86
N LYS A 130 10.48 0.35 -1.65
CA LYS A 130 11.29 -0.77 -1.17
C LYS A 130 10.49 -2.06 -1.09
N ALA A 131 9.25 -2.00 -0.61
CA ALA A 131 8.37 -3.15 -0.51
C ALA A 131 8.14 -3.87 -1.84
N VAL A 132 8.17 -3.15 -2.95
CA VAL A 132 8.05 -3.76 -4.29
C VAL A 132 9.41 -4.21 -4.83
N LEU A 133 10.44 -3.35 -4.74
CA LEU A 133 11.71 -3.58 -5.42
C LEU A 133 12.67 -4.50 -4.67
N CYS A 134 12.54 -4.61 -3.35
CA CYS A 134 13.40 -5.39 -2.50
C CYS A 134 12.68 -6.59 -1.85
N CYS A 135 11.48 -6.93 -2.34
CA CYS A 135 10.74 -8.10 -1.88
C CYS A 135 11.20 -9.33 -2.66
N ASP A 136 11.79 -10.29 -1.98
CA ASP A 136 12.28 -11.52 -2.61
C ASP A 136 11.13 -12.37 -3.21
N ALA A 137 9.93 -12.25 -2.64
CA ALA A 137 8.75 -12.95 -3.12
C ALA A 137 8.17 -12.35 -4.42
N ILE A 138 8.52 -11.09 -4.74
CA ILE A 138 8.05 -10.42 -5.96
C ILE A 138 9.25 -10.18 -6.88
N PRO A 139 9.43 -10.99 -7.94
CA PRO A 139 10.52 -10.76 -8.88
C PRO A 139 10.39 -9.35 -9.49
N SER A 140 11.45 -8.58 -9.45
CA SER A 140 11.45 -7.18 -9.91
C SER A 140 11.10 -7.00 -11.40
N LYS A 141 11.13 -8.08 -12.17
CA LYS A 141 10.71 -8.12 -13.58
C LYS A 141 9.20 -8.36 -13.75
N GLU A 142 8.53 -8.74 -12.67
CA GLU A 142 7.11 -9.10 -12.67
C GLU A 142 6.22 -8.04 -12.05
N ALA A 143 6.79 -6.87 -11.72
CA ALA A 143 6.05 -5.75 -11.16
C ALA A 143 6.36 -4.45 -11.86
N ILE A 144 5.33 -3.68 -12.18
CA ILE A 144 5.42 -2.30 -12.66
C ILE A 144 4.90 -1.38 -11.56
N LEU A 145 5.77 -0.50 -11.12
CA LEU A 145 5.48 0.46 -10.07
C LEU A 145 4.99 1.77 -10.69
N ALA A 146 3.81 2.23 -10.28
CA ALA A 146 3.28 3.52 -10.69
C ALA A 146 3.77 4.66 -9.79
N VAL A 147 3.34 5.86 -10.10
CA VAL A 147 3.68 7.07 -9.35
C VAL A 147 3.03 7.05 -7.97
N TYR A 148 3.76 7.51 -6.96
CA TYR A 148 3.21 7.79 -5.64
C TYR A 148 2.26 8.99 -5.71
N THR A 149 1.06 8.84 -5.16
CA THR A 149 0.06 9.88 -5.07
C THR A 149 -0.14 10.27 -3.61
N PRO A 150 0.30 11.47 -3.21
CA PRO A 150 0.10 11.95 -1.85
C PRO A 150 -1.38 12.19 -1.57
N THR A 151 -1.78 11.95 -0.33
CA THR A 151 -3.15 12.11 0.16
C THR A 151 -3.15 12.89 1.46
N GLY A 152 -4.11 13.79 1.60
CA GLY A 152 -4.36 14.52 2.84
C GLY A 152 -3.80 15.94 2.88
N PRO A 153 -3.97 16.63 4.01
CA PRO A 153 -4.61 16.16 5.25
C PRO A 153 -6.13 16.00 5.13
N LEU A 154 -6.63 14.83 5.45
CA LEU A 154 -8.06 14.49 5.47
C LEU A 154 -8.44 13.92 6.84
N GLY A 155 -9.24 14.64 7.63
CA GLY A 155 -9.69 14.15 8.93
C GLY A 155 -8.57 13.81 9.90
N GLY A 156 -7.45 14.55 9.87
CA GLY A 156 -6.30 14.28 10.71
C GLY A 156 -5.38 13.16 10.20
N LEU A 157 -5.56 12.71 8.97
CA LEU A 157 -4.73 11.71 8.32
C LEU A 157 -3.95 12.32 7.16
N VAL A 158 -2.70 11.93 7.01
CA VAL A 158 -1.82 12.24 5.89
C VAL A 158 -1.10 10.97 5.44
N GLY A 159 -0.77 10.90 4.17
CA GLY A 159 -0.06 9.76 3.63
C GLY A 159 -0.12 9.72 2.13
N GLY A 160 -0.29 8.55 1.54
CA GLY A 160 -0.48 8.42 0.11
C GLY A 160 -0.59 6.97 -0.34
N THR A 161 -0.78 6.83 -1.62
CA THR A 161 -0.96 5.54 -2.28
C THR A 161 -0.01 5.37 -3.45
N MET A 162 0.23 4.12 -3.82
CA MET A 162 1.02 3.72 -4.96
C MET A 162 0.37 2.50 -5.60
N GLN A 163 0.21 2.53 -6.92
CA GLN A 163 -0.30 1.38 -7.66
C GLN A 163 0.83 0.51 -8.17
N VAL A 164 0.60 -0.78 -8.20
CA VAL A 164 1.52 -1.80 -8.69
C VAL A 164 0.76 -2.75 -9.59
N SER A 165 1.24 -2.94 -10.83
CA SER A 165 0.74 -3.97 -11.72
C SER A 165 1.66 -5.19 -11.66
N MET A 166 1.09 -6.37 -11.48
CA MET A 166 1.85 -7.62 -11.33
C MET A 166 1.22 -8.74 -12.16
N GLY A 167 2.06 -9.69 -12.56
CA GLY A 167 1.61 -10.96 -13.11
C GLY A 167 1.37 -11.99 -12.01
N THR A 168 0.45 -12.92 -12.27
CA THR A 168 0.21 -14.11 -11.45
C THR A 168 0.58 -15.33 -12.26
N GLU A 169 1.83 -15.70 -12.32
CA GLU A 169 2.25 -17.00 -12.88
C GLU A 169 2.52 -18.03 -11.78
#